data_bba91aff95d290e5023be0f7403cc6c3
#
_entry.id   bba91aff95d290e5023be0f7403cc6c3
#
_cell.length_a   1.000
_cell.length_b   1.000
_cell.length_c   1.000
_cell.angle_alpha   90.00
_cell.angle_beta   90.00
_cell.angle_gamma   90.00
#
_symmetry.space_group_name_H-M   'P 1'
#
loop_
_entity.id
_entity.type
_entity.pdbx_description
1 polymer ?
#
loop_
_entity_poly.entity_id
_entity_poly.type
_entity_poly.pdbx_seq_one_letter_code
_entity_poly.pdbx_strand_id
1 'polypeptide(L)'
;DAKTDSISSFVIYAKNSKNRTQEPGEVKANPFGLKNMLGNVMEYCADKYDPKAYSKGGDNVTNPLITEGEEWVVRGGNYTSDAADVRSAARDYTKHDAWLKTDPQQPKSIWWYSDIRGIGFRVVCEPDPAIGAK
;
A
#
# COMPACT_ATOMS: atom_id res chain seq x y z
N ASP A 1 6.55 22.74 10.27
CA ASP A 1 7.68 22.03 9.67
C ASP A 1 7.63 22.14 8.16
N ALA A 2 8.55 22.91 7.58
CA ALA A 2 8.59 23.18 6.13
C ALA A 2 8.68 21.89 5.27
N LYS A 3 9.15 20.78 5.84
CA LYS A 3 9.24 19.49 5.16
C LYS A 3 7.89 18.77 5.04
N THR A 4 6.97 19.01 5.95
CA THR A 4 5.64 18.37 5.94
C THR A 4 4.70 19.03 4.93
N ASP A 5 4.86 20.31 4.65
CA ASP A 5 4.02 21.01 3.68
C ASP A 5 4.33 20.61 2.22
N SER A 6 5.56 20.15 1.94
CA SER A 6 5.90 19.65 0.60
C SER A 6 5.22 18.31 0.27
N ILE A 7 4.93 17.47 1.27
CA ILE A 7 4.27 16.17 1.09
C ILE A 7 2.88 16.35 0.46
N SER A 8 2.12 17.34 0.91
CA SER A 8 0.76 17.60 0.43
C SER A 8 0.64 17.83 -1.08
N SER A 9 1.75 18.19 -1.75
CA SER A 9 1.77 18.33 -3.22
C SER A 9 1.80 16.99 -3.95
N PHE A 10 2.21 15.91 -3.30
CA PHE A 10 2.45 14.59 -3.91
C PHE A 10 1.58 13.49 -3.33
N VAL A 11 0.98 13.72 -2.16
CA VAL A 11 0.33 12.68 -1.35
C VAL A 11 -1.02 13.17 -0.86
N ILE A 12 -2.04 12.30 -0.97
CA ILE A 12 -3.33 12.46 -0.32
C ILE A 12 -3.32 11.69 1.00
N TYR A 13 -3.42 12.40 2.12
CA TYR A 13 -3.36 11.84 3.47
C TYR A 13 -4.31 12.60 4.41
N ALA A 14 -4.38 12.31 5.69
CA ALA A 14 -5.36 12.86 6.62
C ALA A 14 -5.49 14.39 6.57
N LYS A 15 -4.37 15.12 6.39
CA LYS A 15 -4.37 16.58 6.39
C LYS A 15 -5.12 17.21 5.19
N ASN A 16 -5.10 16.58 4.01
CA ASN A 16 -5.61 17.15 2.76
C ASN A 16 -6.69 16.31 2.07
N SER A 17 -6.99 15.12 2.56
CA SER A 17 -7.93 14.19 1.94
C SER A 17 -9.41 14.59 2.04
N LYS A 18 -9.76 15.48 2.99
CA LYS A 18 -11.16 15.75 3.37
C LYS A 18 -11.91 14.45 3.77
N ASN A 19 -11.20 13.55 4.41
CA ASN A 19 -11.66 12.23 4.86
C ASN A 19 -12.29 11.37 3.75
N ARG A 20 -11.74 11.44 2.55
CA ARG A 20 -12.14 10.63 1.39
C ARG A 20 -10.98 10.41 0.43
N THR A 21 -11.08 9.38 -0.39
CA THR A 21 -10.20 9.19 -1.53
C THR A 21 -10.38 10.31 -2.55
N GLN A 22 -9.33 10.62 -3.29
CA GLN A 22 -9.32 11.62 -4.36
C GLN A 22 -8.93 10.95 -5.67
N GLU A 23 -9.23 11.61 -6.78
CA GLU A 23 -8.77 11.14 -8.08
C GLU A 23 -7.24 11.16 -8.16
N PRO A 24 -6.61 10.18 -8.83
CA PRO A 24 -5.14 10.12 -8.94
C PRO A 24 -4.51 11.37 -9.54
N GLY A 25 -5.26 12.15 -10.30
CA GLY A 25 -4.83 13.38 -10.93
C GLY A 25 -4.57 14.57 -9.99
N GLU A 26 -5.12 14.55 -8.80
CA GLU A 26 -5.11 15.66 -7.82
C GLU A 26 -3.71 16.01 -7.27
N VAL A 27 -2.73 15.13 -7.41
CA VAL A 27 -1.37 15.34 -6.92
C VAL A 27 -0.35 15.40 -8.04
N LYS A 28 0.81 16.01 -7.76
CA LYS A 28 1.95 16.03 -8.66
C LYS A 28 2.55 14.62 -8.81
N ALA A 29 3.07 14.34 -9.99
CA ALA A 29 3.87 13.14 -10.21
C ALA A 29 5.22 13.25 -9.48
N ASN A 30 5.74 12.10 -9.03
CA ASN A 30 7.11 12.01 -8.52
C ASN A 30 8.13 12.07 -9.69
N PRO A 31 9.45 12.06 -9.44
CA PRO A 31 10.46 12.09 -10.50
C PRO A 31 10.38 10.96 -11.53
N PHE A 32 9.69 9.85 -11.19
CA PHE A 32 9.44 8.72 -12.10
C PHE A 32 8.14 8.87 -12.91
N GLY A 33 7.43 9.99 -12.78
CA GLY A 33 6.15 10.20 -13.45
C GLY A 33 4.95 9.55 -12.76
N LEU A 34 5.13 8.93 -11.59
CA LEU A 34 4.09 8.22 -10.86
C LEU A 34 3.36 9.13 -9.88
N LYS A 35 2.05 8.99 -9.81
CA LYS A 35 1.18 9.72 -8.88
C LYS A 35 0.66 8.79 -7.78
N ASN A 36 0.43 9.36 -6.60
CA ASN A 36 -0.13 8.63 -5.43
C ASN A 36 0.59 7.33 -5.11
N MET A 37 1.94 7.31 -5.19
CA MET A 37 2.73 6.18 -4.70
C MET A 37 2.66 6.03 -3.18
N LEU A 38 2.24 7.08 -2.50
CA LEU A 38 1.96 7.14 -1.07
C LEU A 38 0.63 7.83 -0.87
N GLY A 39 -0.14 7.40 0.12
CA GLY A 39 -1.44 7.97 0.45
C GLY A 39 -2.56 7.59 -0.51
N ASN A 40 -3.67 8.25 -0.42
CA ASN A 40 -4.93 7.99 -1.09
C ASN A 40 -5.52 6.62 -0.72
N VAL A 41 -4.97 5.53 -1.24
CA VAL A 41 -5.28 4.15 -0.86
C VAL A 41 -4.00 3.38 -0.59
N MET A 42 -4.03 2.49 0.41
CA MET A 42 -2.97 1.50 0.60
C MET A 42 -2.97 0.54 -0.58
N GLU A 43 -1.81 0.08 -0.97
CA GLU A 43 -1.67 -0.85 -2.09
C GLU A 43 -1.14 -2.20 -1.62
N TYR A 44 -1.73 -3.28 -2.16
CA TYR A 44 -1.27 -4.64 -1.91
C TYR A 44 0.14 -4.85 -2.45
N CYS A 45 0.95 -5.56 -1.67
CA CYS A 45 2.22 -6.13 -2.12
C CYS A 45 2.07 -7.63 -2.38
N ALA A 46 3.04 -8.20 -3.09
CA ALA A 46 3.08 -9.64 -3.34
C ALA A 46 3.42 -10.46 -2.10
N ASP A 47 3.99 -9.81 -1.07
CA ASP A 47 4.42 -10.49 0.16
C ASP A 47 3.25 -10.78 1.10
N LYS A 48 3.30 -11.93 1.73
CA LYS A 48 2.58 -12.18 2.97
C LYS A 48 3.24 -11.44 4.13
N TYR A 49 2.44 -11.06 5.11
CA TYR A 49 2.93 -10.30 6.26
C TYR A 49 3.62 -11.18 7.29
N ASP A 50 4.89 -10.91 7.53
CA ASP A 50 5.66 -11.43 8.65
C ASP A 50 6.28 -10.25 9.41
N PRO A 51 5.96 -10.04 10.70
CA PRO A 51 6.56 -8.97 11.49
C PRO A 51 8.08 -9.12 11.65
N LYS A 52 8.61 -10.32 11.49
CA LYS A 52 10.02 -10.65 11.62
C LYS A 52 10.75 -10.77 10.27
N ALA A 53 10.11 -10.42 9.15
CA ALA A 53 10.66 -10.55 7.82
C ALA A 53 12.09 -10.00 7.69
N TYR A 54 12.32 -8.80 8.17
CA TYR A 54 13.63 -8.15 8.07
C TYR A 54 14.70 -8.74 9.00
N SER A 55 14.31 -9.36 10.11
CA SER A 55 15.26 -9.99 11.03
C SER A 55 15.68 -11.39 10.59
N LYS A 56 14.92 -12.02 9.69
CA LYS A 56 15.23 -13.38 9.19
C LYS A 56 16.18 -13.39 8.01
N GLY A 57 16.33 -12.28 7.32
CA GLY A 57 17.00 -12.21 6.02
C GLY A 57 18.51 -12.04 6.06
N GLY A 58 19.12 -11.64 7.19
CA GLY A 58 20.55 -11.30 7.21
C GLY A 58 20.89 -10.13 6.27
N ASP A 59 22.19 -9.89 6.05
CA ASP A 59 22.68 -8.73 5.29
C ASP A 59 22.66 -8.92 3.76
N ASN A 60 22.44 -10.14 3.26
CA ASN A 60 22.54 -10.49 1.84
C ASN A 60 21.32 -11.27 1.36
N VAL A 61 20.15 -10.64 1.37
CA VAL A 61 18.92 -11.27 0.86
C VAL A 61 18.71 -10.93 -0.61
N THR A 62 18.61 -11.96 -1.43
CA THR A 62 18.31 -11.80 -2.87
C THR A 62 16.84 -12.14 -3.10
N ASN A 63 16.10 -11.19 -3.70
CA ASN A 63 14.67 -11.34 -4.05
C ASN A 63 13.81 -11.91 -2.91
N PRO A 64 13.77 -11.26 -1.73
CA PRO A 64 12.99 -11.75 -0.61
C PRO A 64 11.50 -11.67 -0.94
N LEU A 65 10.87 -12.82 -1.06
CA LEU A 65 9.41 -12.93 -1.20
C LEU A 65 8.89 -13.87 -0.12
N ILE A 66 7.97 -13.38 0.69
CA ILE A 66 7.30 -14.17 1.72
C ILE A 66 5.98 -14.67 1.15
N THR A 67 5.86 -15.98 0.99
CA THR A 67 4.70 -16.63 0.38
C THR A 67 3.76 -17.25 1.40
N GLU A 68 4.21 -17.42 2.65
CA GLU A 68 3.46 -18.07 3.71
C GLU A 68 2.92 -17.04 4.72
N GLY A 69 1.70 -17.22 5.16
CA GLY A 69 1.01 -16.37 6.12
C GLY A 69 -0.44 -16.12 5.70
N GLU A 70 -1.25 -15.65 6.63
CA GLU A 70 -2.66 -15.35 6.37
C GLU A 70 -2.82 -13.96 5.74
N GLU A 71 -2.14 -12.98 6.30
CA GLU A 71 -2.29 -11.58 5.92
C GLU A 71 -1.29 -11.15 4.83
N TRP A 72 -1.68 -10.18 4.03
CA TRP A 72 -0.84 -9.57 3.00
C TRP A 72 -0.22 -8.26 3.48
N VAL A 73 0.98 -7.98 3.04
CA VAL A 73 1.57 -6.65 3.23
C VAL A 73 0.81 -5.63 2.40
N VAL A 74 0.49 -4.50 3.02
CA VAL A 74 0.01 -3.30 2.34
C VAL A 74 0.95 -2.13 2.63
N ARG A 75 1.10 -1.22 1.69
CA ARG A 75 2.04 -0.10 1.77
C ARG A 75 1.42 1.22 1.33
N GLY A 76 2.15 2.28 1.56
CA GLY A 76 1.83 3.62 1.08
C GLY A 76 1.00 4.47 2.03
N GLY A 77 0.31 3.86 2.98
CA GLY A 77 -0.72 4.56 3.75
C GLY A 77 -1.93 4.94 2.89
N ASN A 78 -2.94 5.54 3.49
CA ASN A 78 -4.16 5.94 2.81
C ASN A 78 -4.60 7.36 3.18
N TYR A 79 -5.77 7.75 2.72
CA TYR A 79 -6.34 9.08 2.93
C TYR A 79 -6.63 9.43 4.41
N THR A 80 -6.64 8.46 5.31
CA THR A 80 -6.80 8.69 6.76
C THR A 80 -5.49 8.59 7.54
N SER A 81 -4.38 8.21 6.88
CA SER A 81 -3.07 8.03 7.51
C SER A 81 -2.42 9.37 7.84
N ASP A 82 -1.65 9.39 8.92
CA ASP A 82 -0.82 10.54 9.27
C ASP A 82 0.43 10.64 8.39
N ALA A 83 1.06 11.81 8.36
CA ALA A 83 2.26 12.05 7.57
C ALA A 83 3.42 11.10 7.92
N ALA A 84 3.50 10.62 9.16
CA ALA A 84 4.50 9.65 9.60
C ALA A 84 4.33 8.27 8.97
N ASP A 85 3.13 7.91 8.56
CA ASP A 85 2.78 6.60 8.01
C ASP A 85 2.81 6.57 6.47
N VAL A 86 2.69 7.73 5.82
CA VAL A 86 2.78 7.84 4.36
C VAL A 86 4.23 7.94 3.89
N ARG A 87 4.99 6.87 4.07
CA ARG A 87 6.40 6.76 3.70
C ARG A 87 6.72 5.39 3.09
N SER A 88 7.72 5.32 2.23
CA SER A 88 8.09 4.12 1.47
C SER A 88 8.40 2.91 2.35
N ALA A 89 9.04 3.13 3.51
CA ALA A 89 9.42 2.06 4.41
C ALA A 89 8.29 1.60 5.35
N ALA A 90 7.19 2.37 5.45
CA ALA A 90 6.07 1.97 6.29
C ALA A 90 5.39 0.73 5.71
N ARG A 91 5.18 -0.27 6.56
CA ARG A 91 4.41 -1.47 6.26
C ARG A 91 3.19 -1.52 7.16
N ASP A 92 2.07 -1.87 6.60
CA ASP A 92 0.91 -2.37 7.31
C ASP A 92 0.51 -3.72 6.70
N TYR A 93 -0.56 -4.30 7.14
CA TYR A 93 -1.05 -5.59 6.64
C TYR A 93 -2.57 -5.59 6.58
N THR A 94 -3.11 -6.51 5.81
CA THR A 94 -4.53 -6.79 5.79
C THR A 94 -4.96 -7.25 7.19
N LYS A 95 -6.09 -6.75 7.66
CA LYS A 95 -6.63 -7.09 8.99
C LYS A 95 -7.95 -7.80 8.76
N HIS A 96 -7.85 -9.02 8.23
CA HIS A 96 -8.97 -9.78 7.69
C HIS A 96 -10.20 -9.75 8.62
N ASP A 97 -10.04 -10.14 9.87
CA ASP A 97 -11.14 -10.18 10.82
C ASP A 97 -11.73 -8.78 11.11
N ALA A 98 -10.88 -7.77 11.26
CA ALA A 98 -11.31 -6.41 11.53
C ALA A 98 -12.02 -5.78 10.33
N TRP A 99 -11.54 -6.08 9.11
CA TRP A 99 -12.10 -5.53 7.88
C TRP A 99 -13.36 -6.24 7.38
N LEU A 100 -13.70 -7.37 8.00
CA LEU A 100 -14.93 -8.13 7.78
C LEU A 100 -15.86 -8.16 8.99
N LYS A 101 -15.61 -7.29 9.98
CA LYS A 101 -16.37 -7.32 11.24
C LYS A 101 -17.88 -7.21 11.03
N THR A 102 -18.31 -6.31 10.14
CA THR A 102 -19.73 -6.08 9.85
C THR A 102 -20.29 -6.91 8.70
N ASP A 103 -19.46 -7.75 8.06
CA ASP A 103 -19.94 -8.64 7.00
C ASP A 103 -20.99 -9.63 7.58
N PRO A 104 -22.22 -9.64 7.04
CA PRO A 104 -23.28 -10.50 7.53
C PRO A 104 -23.14 -11.96 7.07
N GLN A 105 -22.26 -12.25 6.11
CA GLN A 105 -22.10 -13.59 5.55
C GLN A 105 -21.44 -14.56 6.55
N GLN A 106 -21.82 -15.83 6.46
CA GLN A 106 -21.19 -16.93 7.18
C GLN A 106 -20.99 -18.13 6.23
N PRO A 107 -19.76 -18.54 5.94
CA PRO A 107 -18.50 -17.89 6.36
C PRO A 107 -18.33 -16.49 5.78
N LYS A 108 -17.47 -15.69 6.42
CA LYS A 108 -17.18 -14.32 5.96
C LYS A 108 -16.72 -14.29 4.50
N SER A 109 -16.98 -13.19 3.82
CA SER A 109 -16.60 -13.00 2.41
C SER A 109 -15.10 -13.17 2.19
N ILE A 110 -14.75 -13.84 1.09
CA ILE A 110 -13.37 -13.93 0.58
C ILE A 110 -13.13 -13.01 -0.62
N TRP A 111 -14.16 -12.28 -1.06
CA TRP A 111 -14.14 -11.48 -2.28
C TRP A 111 -14.05 -9.98 -2.04
N TRP A 112 -14.44 -9.52 -0.86
CA TRP A 112 -14.48 -8.09 -0.52
C TRP A 112 -14.42 -7.89 0.99
N TYR A 113 -14.01 -6.69 1.40
CA TYR A 113 -13.97 -6.28 2.79
C TYR A 113 -15.06 -5.23 3.06
N SER A 114 -15.91 -5.47 4.05
CA SER A 114 -17.04 -4.58 4.41
C SER A 114 -16.58 -3.30 5.11
N ASP A 115 -15.50 -3.36 5.87
CA ASP A 115 -15.13 -2.33 6.85
C ASP A 115 -13.88 -1.51 6.46
N ILE A 116 -13.36 -1.66 5.25
CA ILE A 116 -12.23 -0.87 4.75
C ILE A 116 -12.56 -0.19 3.42
N ARG A 117 -12.17 1.08 3.30
CA ARG A 117 -12.39 1.89 2.09
C ARG A 117 -11.11 2.52 1.52
N GLY A 118 -9.99 2.28 2.15
CA GLY A 118 -8.71 2.91 1.80
C GLY A 118 -7.68 1.93 1.27
N ILE A 119 -8.11 0.90 0.55
CA ILE A 119 -7.23 -0.13 -0.02
C ILE A 119 -7.46 -0.26 -1.51
N GLY A 120 -6.40 -0.54 -2.25
CA GLY A 120 -6.40 -0.72 -3.69
C GLY A 120 -5.20 -1.54 -4.14
N PHE A 121 -4.84 -1.42 -5.40
CA PHE A 121 -3.68 -2.09 -5.97
C PHE A 121 -3.10 -1.28 -7.11
N ARG A 122 -1.86 -1.58 -7.45
CA ARG A 122 -1.14 -1.08 -8.62
C ARG A 122 -0.51 -2.26 -9.35
N VAL A 123 -0.67 -2.30 -10.66
CA VAL A 123 -0.01 -3.32 -11.48
C VAL A 123 1.44 -2.92 -11.78
N VAL A 124 2.31 -3.92 -11.79
CA VAL A 124 3.70 -3.80 -12.25
C VAL A 124 3.78 -4.49 -13.61
N CYS A 125 4.40 -3.83 -14.57
CA CYS A 125 4.72 -4.42 -15.86
C CYS A 125 6.20 -4.79 -15.87
N GLU A 126 6.49 -6.07 -15.95
CA GLU A 126 7.85 -6.55 -16.19
C GLU A 126 8.07 -6.66 -17.70
N PRO A 127 9.18 -6.15 -18.23
CA PRO A 127 9.50 -6.33 -19.65
C PRO A 127 9.66 -7.82 -19.93
N ASP A 128 9.08 -8.30 -21.02
CA ASP A 128 9.29 -9.66 -21.49
C ASP A 128 10.79 -9.83 -21.83
N PRO A 129 11.51 -10.74 -21.19
CA PRO A 129 12.94 -10.98 -21.46
C PRO A 129 13.21 -11.33 -22.92
N ALA A 130 12.23 -11.87 -23.65
CA ALA A 130 12.35 -12.16 -25.08
C ALA A 130 12.30 -10.91 -25.98
N ILE A 131 11.76 -9.77 -25.50
CA ILE A 131 11.64 -8.53 -26.29
C ILE A 131 12.87 -7.63 -26.12
N GLY A 132 13.65 -7.80 -25.07
CA GLY A 132 14.86 -7.01 -24.78
C GLY A 132 16.16 -7.51 -25.40
N ALA A 133 16.16 -8.63 -26.07
CA ALA A 133 17.34 -9.21 -26.72
C ALA A 133 17.38 -8.89 -28.22
N LYS A 134 17.50 -7.58 -28.54
CA LYS A 134 17.89 -7.12 -29.90
C LYS A 134 19.05 -6.16 -29.79
#